data_140831fb1b72d1e4b885bdb057c66463
#
_entry.id   140831fb1b72d1e4b885bdb057c66463
#
_cell.length_a   1.000
_cell.length_b   1.000
_cell.length_c   1.000
_cell.angle_alpha   90.00
_cell.angle_beta   90.00
_cell.angle_gamma   90.00
#
_symmetry.space_group_name_H-M   'P 1'
#
loop_
_entity.id
_entity.type
_entity.pdbx_description
1 polymer ?
#
loop_
_entity_poly.entity_id
_entity_poly.type
_entity_poly.pdbx_seq_one_letter_code
_entity_poly.pdbx_strand_id
1 'polypeptide(L)'
;MKNIKLVLLLVFSVNILHAQEKKSPFWDDIQAFKKQDSVQPPPQHAILFVGSSSFTKWKDVQDYFPGYTIINRGFGGSSLPDVIRYANDIIFPYHPKQIVIYCGENDVAASDTVTGQTVYERFEILFELIRKKMPTVPIIFISLKPSPSRWQLRQKMMTANDKIKDFLSKQKHVVFIDVYHKMLGADDLPMKGIYLEDNLHMNAKGYAIWQKEIEPHLLK
;
A
#
# COMPACT_ATOMS: atom_id res chain seq x y z
N MET A 1 22.00 79.14 -18.36
CA MET A 1 20.81 78.30 -18.35
C MET A 1 21.31 76.83 -18.42
N LYS A 2 21.27 76.09 -17.28
CA LYS A 2 21.77 74.70 -17.17
C LYS A 2 20.56 73.78 -17.33
N ASN A 3 20.58 72.96 -18.42
CA ASN A 3 19.58 71.93 -18.63
C ASN A 3 19.87 70.71 -17.78
N ILE A 4 19.02 70.46 -16.79
CA ILE A 4 19.02 69.22 -15.98
C ILE A 4 18.21 68.19 -16.74
N LYS A 5 18.87 67.13 -17.25
CA LYS A 5 18.21 65.95 -17.83
C LYS A 5 17.81 65.05 -16.66
N LEU A 6 16.50 64.91 -16.45
CA LEU A 6 15.92 63.98 -15.48
C LEU A 6 15.96 62.56 -16.11
N VAL A 7 16.78 61.67 -15.54
CA VAL A 7 16.82 60.25 -15.90
C VAL A 7 15.81 59.51 -15.03
N LEU A 8 14.69 59.09 -15.60
CA LEU A 8 13.70 58.22 -14.96
C LEU A 8 14.24 56.80 -14.95
N LEU A 9 14.63 56.26 -13.77
CA LEU A 9 14.98 54.86 -13.59
C LEU A 9 13.68 54.07 -13.37
N LEU A 10 13.25 53.33 -14.39
CA LEU A 10 12.16 52.37 -14.27
C LEU A 10 12.69 51.12 -13.56
N VAL A 11 12.32 50.96 -12.28
CA VAL A 11 12.58 49.71 -11.54
C VAL A 11 11.50 48.68 -11.91
N PHE A 12 11.84 47.73 -12.75
CA PHE A 12 11.01 46.54 -13.00
C PHE A 12 11.12 45.58 -11.80
N SER A 13 10.12 45.59 -10.93
CA SER A 13 9.97 44.56 -9.92
C SER A 13 9.47 43.25 -10.58
N VAL A 14 10.38 42.33 -10.76
CA VAL A 14 10.03 40.95 -11.19
C VAL A 14 9.45 40.23 -9.98
N ASN A 15 8.13 40.18 -9.90
CA ASN A 15 7.45 39.27 -8.95
C ASN A 15 7.64 37.84 -9.42
N ILE A 16 8.63 37.13 -8.84
CA ILE A 16 8.78 35.70 -9.01
C ILE A 16 7.65 35.05 -8.21
N LEU A 17 6.54 34.74 -8.88
CA LEU A 17 5.54 33.83 -8.34
C LEU A 17 6.20 32.47 -8.16
N HIS A 18 6.60 32.14 -6.94
CA HIS A 18 6.89 30.77 -6.56
C HIS A 18 5.56 30.01 -6.61
N ALA A 19 5.28 29.38 -7.72
CA ALA A 19 4.24 28.37 -7.79
C ALA A 19 4.66 27.27 -6.80
N GLN A 20 3.97 27.17 -5.68
CA GLN A 20 4.18 26.11 -4.72
C GLN A 20 3.80 24.81 -5.42
N GLU A 21 4.80 24.02 -5.83
CA GLU A 21 4.56 22.71 -6.45
C GLU A 21 3.64 21.90 -5.53
N LYS A 22 2.46 21.57 -6.04
CA LYS A 22 1.48 20.77 -5.29
C LYS A 22 2.10 19.40 -5.06
N LYS A 23 2.45 19.10 -3.80
CA LYS A 23 3.01 17.80 -3.41
C LYS A 23 2.11 16.69 -3.92
N SER A 24 2.70 15.62 -4.44
CA SER A 24 1.97 14.41 -4.80
C SER A 24 1.29 13.81 -3.57
N PRO A 25 0.12 13.16 -3.70
CA PRO A 25 -0.51 12.46 -2.60
C PRO A 25 0.50 11.55 -1.88
N PHE A 26 0.43 11.45 -0.55
CA PHE A 26 1.30 10.62 0.31
C PHE A 26 2.79 10.99 0.31
N TRP A 27 3.17 12.14 -0.28
CA TRP A 27 4.57 12.59 -0.28
C TRP A 27 5.17 12.61 1.14
N ASP A 28 4.43 13.10 2.11
CA ASP A 28 4.93 13.25 3.47
C ASP A 28 5.13 11.89 4.17
N ASP A 29 4.26 10.89 3.90
CA ASP A 29 4.45 9.52 4.36
C ASP A 29 5.74 8.91 3.79
N ILE A 30 5.98 9.11 2.49
CA ILE A 30 7.17 8.58 1.82
C ILE A 30 8.44 9.28 2.34
N GLN A 31 8.41 10.59 2.56
CA GLN A 31 9.54 11.30 3.18
C GLN A 31 9.80 10.84 4.61
N ALA A 32 8.75 10.49 5.37
CA ALA A 32 8.91 9.93 6.71
C ALA A 32 9.64 8.58 6.67
N PHE A 33 9.31 7.70 5.72
CA PHE A 33 10.06 6.45 5.53
C PHE A 33 11.53 6.70 5.19
N LYS A 34 11.82 7.59 4.24
CA LYS A 34 13.20 7.94 3.87
C LYS A 34 13.99 8.53 5.04
N LYS A 35 13.36 9.37 5.84
CA LYS A 35 13.96 9.92 7.04
C LYS A 35 14.26 8.83 8.07
N GLN A 36 13.31 7.92 8.31
CA GLN A 36 13.52 6.77 9.20
C GLN A 36 14.71 5.95 8.74
N ASP A 37 14.78 5.62 7.44
CA ASP A 37 15.85 4.80 6.85
C ASP A 37 17.21 5.51 6.89
N SER A 38 17.23 6.84 6.83
CA SER A 38 18.47 7.61 6.95
C SER A 38 19.03 7.64 8.38
N VAL A 39 18.16 7.56 9.38
CA VAL A 39 18.54 7.52 10.80
C VAL A 39 18.88 6.10 11.24
N GLN A 40 18.09 5.14 10.79
CA GLN A 40 18.25 3.72 11.09
C GLN A 40 18.14 2.93 9.78
N PRO A 41 19.27 2.55 9.17
CA PRO A 41 19.25 1.77 7.93
C PRO A 41 18.41 0.50 8.08
N PRO A 42 17.53 0.21 7.12
CA PRO A 42 16.67 -0.95 7.17
C PRO A 42 17.48 -2.25 7.11
N PRO A 43 17.03 -3.31 7.78
CA PRO A 43 17.72 -4.60 7.73
C PRO A 43 17.71 -5.15 6.31
N GLN A 44 18.84 -5.80 5.94
CA GLN A 44 18.95 -6.47 4.65
C GLN A 44 18.20 -7.80 4.66
N HIS A 45 17.74 -8.24 3.48
CA HIS A 45 17.03 -9.51 3.31
C HIS A 45 15.81 -9.68 4.23
N ALA A 46 15.13 -8.59 4.53
CA ALA A 46 13.90 -8.60 5.30
C ALA A 46 12.70 -9.01 4.44
N ILE A 47 11.60 -9.33 5.09
CA ILE A 47 10.28 -9.47 4.47
C ILE A 47 9.65 -8.09 4.42
N LEU A 48 9.29 -7.62 3.24
CA LEU A 48 8.70 -6.29 3.05
C LEU A 48 7.18 -6.38 2.99
N PHE A 49 6.51 -5.71 3.93
CA PHE A 49 5.07 -5.50 3.91
C PHE A 49 4.78 -4.16 3.25
N VAL A 50 4.04 -4.16 2.14
CA VAL A 50 3.73 -2.95 1.36
C VAL A 50 2.25 -2.88 1.01
N GLY A 51 1.66 -1.69 1.12
CA GLY A 51 0.25 -1.46 0.83
C GLY A 51 -0.35 -0.33 1.65
N SER A 52 -1.60 -0.50 2.08
CA SER A 52 -2.38 0.60 2.63
C SER A 52 -2.58 0.53 4.16
N SER A 53 -3.66 1.15 4.64
CA SER A 53 -3.91 1.43 6.06
C SER A 53 -3.93 0.19 6.96
N SER A 54 -4.27 -1.00 6.46
CA SER A 54 -4.21 -2.21 7.28
C SER A 54 -2.79 -2.53 7.71
N PHE A 55 -1.79 -2.23 6.89
CA PHE A 55 -0.39 -2.35 7.31
C PHE A 55 0.08 -1.14 8.12
N THR A 56 -0.32 0.08 7.75
CA THR A 56 0.01 1.28 8.54
C THR A 56 -0.45 1.15 10.00
N LYS A 57 -1.62 0.55 10.22
CA LYS A 57 -2.19 0.37 11.56
C LYS A 57 -1.64 -0.85 12.30
N TRP A 58 -0.98 -1.76 11.62
CA TRP A 58 -0.29 -2.90 12.23
C TRP A 58 1.10 -2.50 12.72
N LYS A 59 1.13 -1.62 13.72
CA LYS A 59 2.38 -1.01 14.21
C LYS A 59 3.31 -2.01 14.88
N ASP A 60 2.74 -3.01 15.52
CA ASP A 60 3.39 -4.11 16.24
C ASP A 60 3.51 -5.39 15.37
N VAL A 61 3.49 -5.26 14.04
CA VAL A 61 3.55 -6.40 13.12
C VAL A 61 4.75 -7.32 13.38
N GLN A 62 5.87 -6.77 13.81
CA GLN A 62 7.06 -7.54 14.15
C GLN A 62 6.81 -8.51 15.31
N ASP A 63 5.98 -8.14 16.28
CA ASP A 63 5.68 -8.96 17.47
C ASP A 63 4.78 -10.17 17.12
N TYR A 64 3.99 -10.05 16.04
CA TYR A 64 3.19 -11.17 15.52
C TYR A 64 4.03 -12.24 14.82
N PHE A 65 5.22 -11.89 14.35
CA PHE A 65 6.08 -12.79 13.60
C PHE A 65 7.48 -12.88 14.23
N PRO A 66 7.59 -13.41 15.46
CA PRO A 66 8.89 -13.60 16.11
C PRO A 66 9.76 -14.55 15.27
N GLY A 67 11.02 -14.21 15.10
CA GLY A 67 11.96 -14.99 14.29
C GLY A 67 11.98 -14.62 12.79
N TYR A 68 11.15 -13.67 12.36
CA TYR A 68 11.23 -13.06 11.03
C TYR A 68 11.67 -11.59 11.16
N THR A 69 12.38 -11.10 10.15
CA THR A 69 12.71 -9.68 10.06
C THR A 69 11.75 -9.01 9.11
N ILE A 70 10.94 -8.07 9.60
CA ILE A 70 9.88 -7.42 8.82
C ILE A 70 10.17 -5.93 8.68
N ILE A 71 10.02 -5.42 7.46
CA ILE A 71 9.94 -4.00 7.16
C ILE A 71 8.51 -3.69 6.75
N ASN A 72 7.86 -2.76 7.46
CA ASN A 72 6.52 -2.29 7.11
C ASN A 72 6.60 -0.94 6.41
N ARG A 73 6.13 -0.89 5.16
CA ARG A 73 6.01 0.31 4.32
C ARG A 73 4.58 0.50 3.84
N GLY A 74 3.61 0.17 4.70
CA GLY A 74 2.23 0.53 4.48
C GLY A 74 1.99 2.01 4.74
N PHE A 75 1.27 2.70 3.85
CA PHE A 75 0.86 4.09 4.01
C PHE A 75 -0.65 4.24 3.86
N GLY A 76 -1.26 4.88 4.85
CA GLY A 76 -2.69 4.85 5.09
C GLY A 76 -3.49 5.54 3.98
N GLY A 77 -4.55 4.86 3.49
CA GLY A 77 -5.40 5.42 2.43
C GLY A 77 -4.91 5.18 1.01
N SER A 78 -3.70 4.64 0.82
CA SER A 78 -3.15 4.40 -0.52
C SER A 78 -3.95 3.39 -1.33
N SER A 79 -3.97 3.61 -2.63
CA SER A 79 -4.48 2.72 -3.67
C SER A 79 -3.33 2.04 -4.41
N LEU A 80 -3.64 1.08 -5.29
CA LEU A 80 -2.63 0.43 -6.14
C LEU A 80 -1.85 1.42 -7.02
N PRO A 81 -2.47 2.44 -7.67
CA PRO A 81 -1.75 3.51 -8.35
C PRO A 81 -0.73 4.26 -7.47
N ASP A 82 -1.03 4.44 -6.19
CA ASP A 82 -0.10 5.11 -5.28
C ASP A 82 1.09 4.20 -4.94
N VAL A 83 0.86 2.91 -4.69
CA VAL A 83 1.94 1.92 -4.49
C VAL A 83 2.82 1.82 -5.74
N ILE A 84 2.24 1.83 -6.94
CA ILE A 84 2.98 1.84 -8.21
C ILE A 84 3.85 3.10 -8.32
N ARG A 85 3.27 4.27 -8.06
CA ARG A 85 3.97 5.57 -8.11
C ARG A 85 5.21 5.59 -7.25
N TYR A 86 5.11 5.06 -6.04
CA TYR A 86 6.19 5.09 -5.06
C TYR A 86 7.00 3.79 -4.96
N ALA A 87 6.83 2.85 -5.89
CA ALA A 87 7.55 1.57 -5.86
C ALA A 87 9.09 1.75 -5.81
N ASN A 88 9.62 2.80 -6.45
CA ASN A 88 11.04 3.14 -6.41
C ASN A 88 11.51 3.64 -5.03
N ASP A 89 10.60 4.04 -4.17
CA ASP A 89 10.90 4.57 -2.83
C ASP A 89 10.62 3.53 -1.74
N ILE A 90 9.57 2.68 -1.93
CA ILE A 90 9.06 1.80 -0.86
C ILE A 90 9.23 0.30 -1.12
N ILE A 91 9.70 -0.11 -2.30
CA ILE A 91 9.91 -1.53 -2.63
C ILE A 91 11.37 -1.79 -2.99
N PHE A 92 11.84 -1.17 -4.06
CA PHE A 92 13.13 -1.55 -4.65
C PHE A 92 14.36 -1.24 -3.80
N PRO A 93 14.42 -0.17 -3.00
CA PRO A 93 15.59 0.13 -2.18
C PRO A 93 15.87 -0.91 -1.08
N TYR A 94 14.86 -1.71 -0.69
CA TYR A 94 14.98 -2.67 0.43
C TYR A 94 15.57 -4.02 0.02
N HIS A 95 15.65 -4.34 -1.27
CA HIS A 95 16.11 -5.66 -1.75
C HIS A 95 15.53 -6.83 -0.92
N PRO A 96 14.19 -6.89 -0.73
CA PRO A 96 13.59 -7.82 0.19
C PRO A 96 13.76 -9.27 -0.28
N LYS A 97 13.87 -10.21 0.68
CA LYS A 97 13.82 -11.64 0.34
C LYS A 97 12.41 -12.11 -0.02
N GLN A 98 11.38 -11.36 0.38
CA GLN A 98 9.97 -11.64 0.10
C GLN A 98 9.15 -10.34 0.23
N ILE A 99 8.10 -10.20 -0.59
CA ILE A 99 7.18 -9.07 -0.54
C ILE A 99 5.79 -9.56 -0.18
N VAL A 100 5.15 -8.93 0.82
CA VAL A 100 3.75 -9.16 1.21
C VAL A 100 2.95 -7.92 0.84
N ILE A 101 1.96 -8.08 -0.03
CA ILE A 101 1.16 -6.99 -0.59
C ILE A 101 -0.27 -7.05 -0.06
N TYR A 102 -0.76 -5.94 0.47
CA TYR A 102 -2.17 -5.73 0.77
C TYR A 102 -2.61 -4.33 0.30
N CYS A 103 -3.28 -4.26 -0.84
CA CYS A 103 -3.77 -3.02 -1.44
C CYS A 103 -4.90 -3.30 -2.43
N GLY A 104 -5.83 -2.35 -2.62
CA GLY A 104 -6.94 -2.44 -3.57
C GLY A 104 -8.31 -2.10 -2.97
N GLU A 105 -8.48 -2.15 -1.65
CA GLU A 105 -9.74 -1.75 -0.98
C GLU A 105 -10.07 -0.27 -1.22
N ASN A 106 -9.07 0.59 -1.15
CA ASN A 106 -9.26 2.02 -1.37
C ASN A 106 -9.54 2.33 -2.85
N ASP A 107 -9.05 1.48 -3.75
CA ASP A 107 -9.35 1.59 -5.18
C ASP A 107 -10.86 1.50 -5.42
N VAL A 108 -11.53 0.45 -4.91
CA VAL A 108 -12.97 0.28 -5.08
C VAL A 108 -13.79 1.28 -4.27
N ALA A 109 -13.24 1.82 -3.19
CA ALA A 109 -13.92 2.82 -2.36
C ALA A 109 -13.80 4.25 -2.92
N ALA A 110 -12.86 4.50 -3.84
CA ALA A 110 -12.61 5.83 -4.37
C ALA A 110 -13.69 6.32 -5.34
N SER A 111 -14.34 5.42 -6.08
CA SER A 111 -15.37 5.76 -7.06
C SER A 111 -16.24 4.57 -7.42
N ASP A 112 -17.51 4.82 -7.74
CA ASP A 112 -18.43 3.80 -8.22
C ASP A 112 -18.04 3.23 -9.58
N THR A 113 -17.24 3.96 -10.36
CA THR A 113 -16.73 3.52 -11.66
C THR A 113 -15.59 2.51 -11.54
N VAL A 114 -14.92 2.43 -10.39
CA VAL A 114 -13.87 1.43 -10.15
C VAL A 114 -14.51 0.07 -9.88
N THR A 115 -14.16 -0.90 -10.72
CA THR A 115 -14.66 -2.27 -10.65
C THR A 115 -13.62 -3.22 -10.08
N GLY A 116 -14.00 -4.47 -9.79
CA GLY A 116 -13.04 -5.52 -9.43
C GLY A 116 -12.04 -5.82 -10.56
N GLN A 117 -12.48 -5.68 -11.82
CA GLN A 117 -11.58 -5.79 -13.00
C GLN A 117 -10.51 -4.69 -12.97
N THR A 118 -10.90 -3.45 -12.70
CA THR A 118 -9.97 -2.32 -12.61
C THR A 118 -8.91 -2.54 -11.52
N VAL A 119 -9.30 -3.11 -10.37
CA VAL A 119 -8.36 -3.43 -9.27
C VAL A 119 -7.37 -4.51 -9.71
N TYR A 120 -7.86 -5.56 -10.38
CA TYR A 120 -7.00 -6.60 -10.93
C TYR A 120 -5.98 -6.03 -11.92
N GLU A 121 -6.41 -5.22 -12.89
CA GLU A 121 -5.53 -4.60 -13.88
C GLU A 121 -4.43 -3.72 -13.24
N ARG A 122 -4.79 -2.96 -12.20
CA ARG A 122 -3.82 -2.18 -11.43
C ARG A 122 -2.84 -3.07 -10.65
N PHE A 123 -3.32 -4.17 -10.09
CA PHE A 123 -2.44 -5.14 -9.43
C PHE A 123 -1.49 -5.80 -10.44
N GLU A 124 -1.96 -6.17 -11.62
CA GLU A 124 -1.13 -6.73 -12.69
C GLU A 124 0.00 -5.77 -13.07
N ILE A 125 -0.29 -4.46 -13.23
CA ILE A 125 0.74 -3.44 -13.48
C ILE A 125 1.79 -3.41 -12.35
N LEU A 126 1.36 -3.45 -11.08
CA LEU A 126 2.29 -3.49 -9.94
C LEU A 126 3.13 -4.77 -9.96
N PHE A 127 2.52 -5.90 -10.23
CA PHE A 127 3.18 -7.20 -10.32
C PHE A 127 4.26 -7.20 -11.40
N GLU A 128 3.93 -6.78 -12.61
CA GLU A 128 4.87 -6.68 -13.73
C GLU A 128 6.02 -5.70 -13.44
N LEU A 129 5.72 -4.57 -12.79
CA LEU A 129 6.74 -3.63 -12.36
C LEU A 129 7.75 -4.27 -11.38
N ILE A 130 7.25 -5.07 -10.43
CA ILE A 130 8.12 -5.81 -9.48
C ILE A 130 8.90 -6.88 -10.24
N ARG A 131 8.27 -7.69 -11.08
CA ARG A 131 8.91 -8.78 -11.84
C ARG A 131 10.01 -8.27 -12.78
N LYS A 132 9.82 -7.11 -13.39
CA LYS A 132 10.83 -6.47 -14.24
C LYS A 132 12.13 -6.15 -13.49
N LYS A 133 12.06 -5.75 -12.22
CA LYS A 133 13.24 -5.39 -11.41
C LYS A 133 13.73 -6.52 -10.51
N MET A 134 12.83 -7.39 -10.08
CA MET A 134 13.05 -8.49 -9.15
C MET A 134 12.38 -9.77 -9.68
N PRO A 135 12.93 -10.42 -10.72
CA PRO A 135 12.26 -11.49 -11.47
C PRO A 135 11.82 -12.69 -10.62
N THR A 136 12.56 -13.00 -9.57
CA THR A 136 12.37 -14.21 -8.75
C THR A 136 11.93 -13.92 -7.32
N VAL A 137 11.80 -12.66 -6.92
CA VAL A 137 11.41 -12.34 -5.54
C VAL A 137 10.05 -12.97 -5.22
N PRO A 138 9.91 -13.74 -4.14
CA PRO A 138 8.63 -14.30 -3.74
C PRO A 138 7.64 -13.19 -3.34
N ILE A 139 6.42 -13.30 -3.86
CA ILE A 139 5.33 -12.34 -3.60
C ILE A 139 4.16 -13.06 -2.95
N ILE A 140 3.69 -12.51 -1.85
CA ILE A 140 2.41 -12.87 -1.24
C ILE A 140 1.44 -11.74 -1.51
N PHE A 141 0.25 -12.06 -2.03
CA PHE A 141 -0.88 -11.15 -2.07
C PHE A 141 -1.94 -11.61 -1.08
N ILE A 142 -2.31 -10.72 -0.17
CA ILE A 142 -3.40 -10.94 0.77
C ILE A 142 -4.69 -10.46 0.12
N SER A 143 -5.72 -11.30 0.07
CA SER A 143 -7.02 -10.94 -0.50
C SER A 143 -7.60 -9.69 0.16
N LEU A 144 -8.33 -8.88 -0.59
CA LEU A 144 -9.10 -7.78 -0.03
C LEU A 144 -10.07 -8.34 1.01
N LYS A 145 -9.99 -7.85 2.23
CA LYS A 145 -10.78 -8.35 3.36
C LYS A 145 -12.23 -7.86 3.33
N PRO A 146 -13.18 -8.59 3.90
CA PRO A 146 -14.50 -8.04 4.17
C PRO A 146 -14.40 -7.01 5.29
N SER A 147 -15.32 -6.05 5.30
CA SER A 147 -15.48 -5.14 6.44
C SER A 147 -16.91 -4.62 6.51
N PRO A 148 -17.48 -4.40 7.72
CA PRO A 148 -18.85 -3.90 7.85
C PRO A 148 -19.06 -2.57 7.14
N SER A 149 -18.12 -1.61 7.28
CA SER A 149 -18.23 -0.27 6.68
C SER A 149 -18.14 -0.26 5.15
N ARG A 150 -17.60 -1.33 4.53
CA ARG A 150 -17.47 -1.47 3.07
C ARG A 150 -18.24 -2.68 2.54
N TRP A 151 -19.19 -3.21 3.30
CA TRP A 151 -19.94 -4.42 2.90
C TRP A 151 -20.67 -4.26 1.57
N GLN A 152 -21.16 -3.07 1.26
CA GLN A 152 -21.79 -2.75 -0.02
C GLN A 152 -20.83 -2.92 -1.22
N LEU A 153 -19.52 -2.86 -1.01
CA LEU A 153 -18.49 -3.04 -2.05
C LEU A 153 -18.02 -4.49 -2.19
N ARG A 154 -18.54 -5.42 -1.38
CA ARG A 154 -18.07 -6.81 -1.32
C ARG A 154 -17.97 -7.49 -2.67
N GLN A 155 -18.97 -7.27 -3.56
CA GLN A 155 -18.97 -7.92 -4.87
C GLN A 155 -17.79 -7.48 -5.74
N LYS A 156 -17.43 -6.18 -5.69
CA LYS A 156 -16.24 -5.66 -6.38
C LYS A 156 -14.95 -6.26 -5.80
N MET A 157 -14.88 -6.39 -4.46
CA MET A 157 -13.72 -6.99 -3.79
C MET A 157 -13.57 -8.48 -4.10
N MET A 158 -14.67 -9.23 -4.08
CA MET A 158 -14.67 -10.65 -4.45
C MET A 158 -14.22 -10.83 -5.90
N THR A 159 -14.77 -10.06 -6.84
CA THR A 159 -14.35 -10.10 -8.24
C THR A 159 -12.86 -9.78 -8.41
N ALA A 160 -12.32 -8.80 -7.66
CA ALA A 160 -10.89 -8.51 -7.68
C ALA A 160 -10.07 -9.69 -7.13
N ASN A 161 -10.47 -10.24 -5.98
CA ASN A 161 -9.82 -11.38 -5.35
C ASN A 161 -9.76 -12.60 -6.27
N ASP A 162 -10.88 -12.94 -6.90
CA ASP A 162 -10.97 -14.09 -7.82
C ASP A 162 -10.04 -13.92 -9.02
N LYS A 163 -10.04 -12.73 -9.65
CA LYS A 163 -9.19 -12.43 -10.80
C LYS A 163 -7.70 -12.42 -10.44
N ILE A 164 -7.34 -11.83 -9.31
CA ILE A 164 -5.95 -11.82 -8.83
C ILE A 164 -5.49 -13.24 -8.48
N LYS A 165 -6.34 -14.03 -7.82
CA LYS A 165 -6.07 -15.44 -7.51
C LYS A 165 -5.84 -16.26 -8.78
N ASP A 166 -6.71 -16.14 -9.78
CA ASP A 166 -6.57 -16.84 -11.06
C ASP A 166 -5.28 -16.41 -11.79
N PHE A 167 -4.99 -15.13 -11.86
CA PHE A 167 -3.74 -14.62 -12.43
C PHE A 167 -2.51 -15.19 -11.72
N LEU A 168 -2.47 -15.11 -10.39
CA LEU A 168 -1.34 -15.59 -9.60
C LEU A 168 -1.17 -17.11 -9.69
N SER A 169 -2.24 -17.89 -9.89
CA SER A 169 -2.15 -19.34 -10.04
C SER A 169 -1.30 -19.79 -11.23
N LYS A 170 -1.09 -18.90 -12.20
CA LYS A 170 -0.30 -19.11 -13.42
C LYS A 170 1.13 -18.55 -13.31
N GLN A 171 1.46 -17.90 -12.18
CA GLN A 171 2.76 -17.27 -11.96
C GLN A 171 3.65 -18.13 -11.06
N LYS A 172 4.97 -17.90 -11.12
CA LYS A 172 5.95 -18.55 -10.25
C LYS A 172 6.31 -17.66 -9.06
N HIS A 173 6.71 -18.30 -7.97
CA HIS A 173 7.14 -17.62 -6.74
C HIS A 173 6.07 -16.65 -6.18
N VAL A 174 4.84 -17.13 -6.12
CA VAL A 174 3.71 -16.35 -5.60
C VAL A 174 2.82 -17.18 -4.68
N VAL A 175 2.17 -16.50 -3.74
CA VAL A 175 1.13 -17.06 -2.88
C VAL A 175 -0.03 -16.08 -2.84
N PHE A 176 -1.26 -16.55 -3.00
CA PHE A 176 -2.48 -15.84 -2.72
C PHE A 176 -3.03 -16.32 -1.38
N ILE A 177 -3.19 -15.42 -0.41
CA ILE A 177 -3.74 -15.73 0.91
C ILE A 177 -5.18 -15.24 0.99
N ASP A 178 -6.10 -16.15 1.19
CA ASP A 178 -7.53 -15.85 1.33
C ASP A 178 -7.87 -15.51 2.78
N VAL A 179 -7.77 -14.25 3.13
CA VAL A 179 -8.27 -13.74 4.41
C VAL A 179 -9.77 -13.35 4.33
N TYR A 180 -10.32 -13.18 3.11
CA TYR A 180 -11.70 -12.77 2.94
C TYR A 180 -12.66 -13.75 3.62
N HIS A 181 -12.60 -15.01 3.24
CA HIS A 181 -13.48 -16.04 3.81
C HIS A 181 -13.13 -16.37 5.28
N LYS A 182 -11.85 -16.19 5.67
CA LYS A 182 -11.41 -16.41 7.06
C LYS A 182 -11.93 -15.35 8.04
N MET A 183 -12.39 -14.22 7.54
CA MET A 183 -12.93 -13.11 8.34
C MET A 183 -14.46 -13.03 8.26
N LEU A 184 -15.12 -14.01 7.64
CA LEU A 184 -16.58 -14.16 7.65
C LEU A 184 -17.03 -15.05 8.81
N GLY A 185 -18.16 -14.71 9.42
CA GLY A 185 -18.88 -15.53 10.38
C GLY A 185 -19.68 -16.66 9.71
N ALA A 186 -20.33 -17.48 10.52
CA ALA A 186 -21.22 -18.55 10.03
C ALA A 186 -22.46 -18.04 9.26
N ASP A 187 -22.74 -16.77 9.36
CA ASP A 187 -23.82 -16.06 8.66
C ASP A 187 -23.34 -15.38 7.35
N ASP A 188 -22.11 -15.71 6.91
CA ASP A 188 -21.45 -15.12 5.74
C ASP A 188 -21.31 -13.58 5.81
N LEU A 189 -21.39 -13.01 7.01
CA LEU A 189 -21.16 -11.58 7.27
C LEU A 189 -19.76 -11.37 7.89
N PRO A 190 -19.20 -10.16 7.81
CA PRO A 190 -17.96 -9.85 8.51
C PRO A 190 -18.06 -10.16 10.00
N MET A 191 -17.12 -10.94 10.53
CA MET A 191 -17.12 -11.34 11.94
C MET A 191 -17.21 -10.12 12.86
N LYS A 192 -18.07 -10.21 13.88
CA LYS A 192 -18.16 -9.18 14.92
C LYS A 192 -16.94 -9.20 15.83
N GLY A 193 -16.52 -8.04 16.31
CA GLY A 193 -15.49 -7.91 17.33
C GLY A 193 -14.03 -8.09 16.87
N ILE A 194 -13.80 -8.17 15.55
CA ILE A 194 -12.44 -8.21 14.95
C ILE A 194 -12.02 -6.87 14.33
N TYR A 195 -12.90 -5.87 14.38
CA TYR A 195 -12.65 -4.52 13.84
C TYR A 195 -12.62 -3.48 14.96
N LEU A 196 -12.02 -2.34 14.67
CA LEU A 196 -12.08 -1.13 15.48
C LEU A 196 -13.47 -0.48 15.35
N GLU A 197 -13.70 0.61 16.08
CA GLU A 197 -14.99 1.34 16.07
C GLU A 197 -15.40 1.85 14.68
N ASP A 198 -14.41 2.08 13.79
CA ASP A 198 -14.66 2.49 12.40
C ASP A 198 -15.23 1.37 11.51
N ASN A 199 -15.36 0.15 12.04
CA ASN A 199 -15.84 -1.02 11.31
C ASN A 199 -15.10 -1.31 9.98
N LEU A 200 -13.88 -0.82 9.87
CA LEU A 200 -13.00 -0.96 8.71
C LEU A 200 -11.67 -1.60 9.09
N HIS A 201 -10.97 -0.98 10.02
CA HIS A 201 -9.63 -1.42 10.42
C HIS A 201 -9.73 -2.52 11.49
N MET A 202 -8.79 -3.43 11.42
CA MET A 202 -8.72 -4.57 12.34
C MET A 202 -8.21 -4.14 13.72
N ASN A 203 -8.72 -4.79 14.74
CA ASN A 203 -8.11 -4.83 16.07
C ASN A 203 -7.16 -6.05 16.18
N ALA A 204 -6.58 -6.29 17.35
CA ALA A 204 -5.65 -7.40 17.58
C ALA A 204 -6.24 -8.78 17.21
N LYS A 205 -7.56 -9.01 17.41
CA LYS A 205 -8.21 -10.27 17.05
C LYS A 205 -8.25 -10.45 15.51
N GLY A 206 -8.49 -9.37 14.77
CA GLY A 206 -8.46 -9.40 13.31
C GLY A 206 -7.05 -9.67 12.78
N TYR A 207 -6.03 -9.03 13.36
CA TYR A 207 -4.64 -9.29 13.00
C TYR A 207 -4.18 -10.70 13.38
N ALA A 208 -4.71 -11.30 14.44
CA ALA A 208 -4.42 -12.70 14.79
C ALA A 208 -4.92 -13.69 13.72
N ILE A 209 -6.05 -13.39 13.05
CA ILE A 209 -6.49 -14.17 11.89
C ILE A 209 -5.46 -14.04 10.77
N TRP A 210 -5.03 -12.81 10.45
CA TRP A 210 -4.03 -12.59 9.41
C TRP A 210 -2.70 -13.26 9.74
N GLN A 211 -2.23 -13.15 10.97
CA GLN A 211 -1.00 -13.83 11.42
C GLN A 211 -1.06 -15.32 11.09
N LYS A 212 -2.13 -16.00 11.51
CA LYS A 212 -2.31 -17.44 11.29
C LYS A 212 -2.26 -17.83 9.82
N GLU A 213 -2.83 -17.02 8.95
CA GLU A 213 -2.87 -17.30 7.51
C GLU A 213 -1.56 -16.90 6.81
N ILE A 214 -0.85 -15.89 7.28
CA ILE A 214 0.39 -15.38 6.66
C ILE A 214 1.62 -16.19 7.08
N GLU A 215 1.75 -16.51 8.37
CA GLU A 215 2.97 -17.07 8.95
C GLU A 215 3.49 -18.33 8.23
N PRO A 216 2.63 -19.33 7.81
CA PRO A 216 3.08 -20.52 7.13
C PRO A 216 3.76 -20.26 5.77
N HIS A 217 3.62 -19.07 5.22
CA HIS A 217 4.12 -18.67 3.92
C HIS A 217 5.31 -17.73 3.98
N LEU A 218 5.71 -17.30 5.19
CA LEU A 218 6.88 -16.42 5.35
C LEU A 218 8.19 -17.21 5.22
N LEU A 219 9.15 -16.61 4.53
CA LEU A 219 10.48 -17.17 4.36
C LEU A 219 11.37 -16.88 5.59
N LYS A 220 12.04 -17.89 6.10
CA LYS A 220 13.05 -17.76 7.18
C LYS A 220 14.36 -17.21 6.68
#